data_ee77fd9501a38303d515fcbc0c1ac36a
#
_entry.id   ee77fd9501a38303d515fcbc0c1ac36a
#
_cell.length_a   1.000
_cell.length_b   1.000
_cell.length_c   1.000
_cell.angle_alpha   90.00
_cell.angle_beta   90.00
_cell.angle_gamma   90.00
#
_symmetry.space_group_name_H-M   'P 1'
#
loop_
_entity.id
_entity.type
_entity.pdbx_description
1 polymer ?
#
loop_
_entity_poly.entity_id
_entity_poly.type
_entity_poly.pdbx_seq_one_letter_code
_entity_poly.pdbx_strand_id
1 'polypeptide(L)'
;MTTYPIVQATKPLNWQAIAQIAVHDNGEPLLVLSLCSRIQLIPTYFNQHISGAINALVLRQTVAKKLQHAATLLPDTLGLVVFDGWRPLCVQQALRDEIRQQIVAKHPKADEVWIEARLDEFVANPNRHDMCPPHLTGGSVDVSLFHRATGEVLDMGSAFDEAGHLSYTAALENETDARLDAARQHRRILVGAMVQAGFTNIPTEWWHFDFGNQNWAYFSGADRAIYGAAHWQD
;
A
#
# COMPACT_ATOMS: atom_id res chain seq x y z
N MET A 1 4.41 -14.84 24.72
CA MET A 1 3.82 -14.40 23.43
C MET A 1 4.21 -12.95 23.22
N THR A 2 4.82 -12.62 22.11
CA THR A 2 5.13 -11.22 21.78
C THR A 2 3.80 -10.51 21.51
N THR A 3 3.42 -9.55 22.34
CA THR A 3 2.22 -8.74 22.11
C THR A 3 2.58 -7.61 21.16
N TYR A 4 1.98 -7.62 19.99
CA TYR A 4 2.12 -6.50 19.05
C TYR A 4 1.18 -5.37 19.47
N PRO A 5 1.62 -4.09 19.33
CA PRO A 5 0.80 -2.96 19.74
C PRO A 5 -0.48 -2.90 18.91
N ILE A 6 -1.55 -2.39 19.54
CA ILE A 6 -2.82 -2.09 18.86
C ILE A 6 -2.52 -1.10 17.72
N VAL A 7 -3.09 -1.37 16.54
CA VAL A 7 -3.00 -0.44 15.43
C VAL A 7 -3.81 0.81 15.77
N GLN A 8 -3.14 1.90 15.96
CA GLN A 8 -3.82 3.18 16.21
C GLN A 8 -4.24 3.81 14.89
N ALA A 9 -5.43 4.42 14.90
CA ALA A 9 -5.84 5.28 13.80
C ALA A 9 -4.81 6.42 13.68
N THR A 10 -4.19 6.51 12.52
CA THR A 10 -3.32 7.63 12.17
C THR A 10 -4.15 8.88 11.93
N LYS A 11 -3.50 10.06 11.76
CA LYS A 11 -4.22 11.26 11.33
C LYS A 11 -4.99 10.99 10.03
N PRO A 12 -6.14 11.66 9.81
CA PRO A 12 -6.94 11.47 8.60
C PRO A 12 -6.15 11.74 7.33
N LEU A 13 -6.48 11.01 6.27
CA LEU A 13 -5.98 11.28 4.93
C LEU A 13 -6.47 12.65 4.47
N ASN A 14 -5.54 13.50 4.04
CA ASN A 14 -5.83 14.84 3.55
C ASN A 14 -4.98 15.13 2.30
N TRP A 15 -5.54 14.83 1.14
CA TRP A 15 -4.86 15.00 -0.14
C TRP A 15 -4.42 16.43 -0.43
N GLN A 16 -5.15 17.45 0.06
CA GLN A 16 -4.75 18.86 -0.12
C GLN A 16 -3.48 19.16 0.68
N ALA A 17 -3.41 18.72 1.93
CA ALA A 17 -2.23 18.90 2.76
C ALA A 17 -1.03 18.09 2.23
N ILE A 18 -1.26 16.87 1.73
CA ILE A 18 -0.22 16.04 1.12
C ILE A 18 0.35 16.71 -0.14
N ALA A 19 -0.50 17.26 -1.00
CA ALA A 19 -0.09 17.94 -2.22
C ALA A 19 0.77 19.19 -1.97
N GLN A 20 0.66 19.83 -0.81
CA GLN A 20 1.50 20.99 -0.43
C GLN A 20 2.92 20.61 0.02
N ILE A 21 3.19 19.33 0.25
CA ILE A 21 4.53 18.90 0.67
C ILE A 21 5.48 18.96 -0.52
N ALA A 22 6.57 19.70 -0.35
CA ALA A 22 7.60 19.84 -1.37
C ALA A 22 8.25 18.49 -1.71
N VAL A 23 8.54 18.28 -2.98
CA VAL A 23 9.25 17.09 -3.47
C VAL A 23 10.66 17.49 -3.91
N HIS A 24 11.67 16.89 -3.30
CA HIS A 24 13.08 17.03 -3.71
C HIS A 24 13.59 15.62 -4.05
N ASP A 25 13.33 15.17 -5.27
CA ASP A 25 13.74 13.82 -5.70
C ASP A 25 15.27 13.70 -5.64
N ASN A 26 15.73 12.65 -4.95
CA ASN A 26 17.15 12.38 -4.76
C ASN A 26 17.79 11.57 -5.90
N GLY A 27 17.01 11.23 -6.94
CA GLY A 27 17.47 10.48 -8.11
C GLY A 27 17.81 9.01 -7.83
N GLU A 28 17.37 8.46 -6.72
CA GLU A 28 17.65 7.08 -6.37
C GLU A 28 17.04 6.10 -7.41
N PRO A 29 17.80 5.08 -7.88
CA PRO A 29 17.33 4.20 -8.94
C PRO A 29 16.20 3.29 -8.47
N LEU A 30 15.35 2.90 -9.43
CA LEU A 30 14.42 1.79 -9.30
C LEU A 30 15.18 0.46 -9.49
N LEU A 31 14.83 -0.54 -8.69
CA LEU A 31 15.38 -1.90 -8.77
C LEU A 31 14.25 -2.92 -8.78
N VAL A 32 14.43 -3.98 -9.56
CA VAL A 32 13.56 -5.17 -9.48
C VAL A 32 13.81 -5.88 -8.16
N LEU A 33 12.74 -6.15 -7.43
CA LEU A 33 12.80 -6.94 -6.21
C LEU A 33 13.16 -8.40 -6.56
N SER A 34 14.05 -8.97 -5.76
CA SER A 34 14.42 -10.37 -5.86
C SER A 34 13.75 -11.20 -4.77
N LEU A 35 13.36 -12.42 -5.10
CA LEU A 35 12.86 -13.41 -4.16
C LEU A 35 13.89 -13.70 -3.06
N CYS A 36 13.44 -13.84 -1.84
CA CYS A 36 14.24 -14.41 -0.75
C CYS A 36 13.36 -15.26 0.17
N SER A 37 13.96 -15.99 1.10
CA SER A 37 13.22 -16.92 1.96
C SER A 37 12.16 -16.28 2.87
N ARG A 38 12.18 -14.94 2.99
CA ARG A 38 11.22 -14.16 3.80
C ARG A 38 10.35 -13.21 2.97
N ILE A 39 10.53 -13.19 1.63
CA ILE A 39 9.75 -12.33 0.74
C ILE A 39 9.28 -13.15 -0.46
N GLN A 40 7.96 -13.22 -0.64
CA GLN A 40 7.30 -13.72 -1.84
C GLN A 40 6.89 -12.55 -2.72
N LEU A 41 6.89 -12.76 -4.04
CA LEU A 41 6.52 -11.77 -5.04
C LEU A 41 5.31 -12.28 -5.83
N ILE A 42 4.23 -11.53 -5.79
CA ILE A 42 3.00 -11.81 -6.53
C ILE A 42 2.61 -10.54 -7.29
N PRO A 43 3.11 -10.28 -8.50
CA PRO A 43 2.76 -9.08 -9.28
C PRO A 43 1.28 -9.14 -9.65
N THR A 44 0.42 -8.65 -8.76
CA THR A 44 -1.02 -8.92 -8.79
C THR A 44 -1.67 -8.37 -10.04
N TYR A 45 -1.37 -7.15 -10.42
CA TYR A 45 -2.00 -6.53 -11.60
C TYR A 45 -1.56 -7.15 -12.94
N PHE A 46 -0.32 -7.65 -13.01
CA PHE A 46 0.12 -8.45 -14.16
C PHE A 46 -0.65 -9.78 -14.22
N ASN A 47 -0.80 -10.47 -13.08
CA ASN A 47 -1.54 -11.73 -13.00
C ASN A 47 -3.03 -11.56 -13.31
N GLN A 48 -3.59 -10.39 -13.03
CA GLN A 48 -4.97 -9.99 -13.38
C GLN A 48 -5.10 -9.50 -14.83
N HIS A 49 -4.00 -9.49 -15.60
CA HIS A 49 -3.97 -9.00 -16.99
C HIS A 49 -4.36 -7.54 -17.16
N ILE A 50 -4.11 -6.68 -16.16
CA ILE A 50 -4.32 -5.24 -16.28
C ILE A 50 -3.36 -4.68 -17.32
N SER A 51 -3.91 -3.97 -18.30
CA SER A 51 -3.13 -3.43 -19.42
C SER A 51 -2.02 -2.47 -18.93
N GLY A 52 -0.80 -2.72 -19.36
CA GLY A 52 0.40 -1.95 -18.96
C GLY A 52 1.05 -2.42 -17.67
N ALA A 53 0.49 -3.41 -16.95
CA ALA A 53 1.13 -4.00 -15.80
C ALA A 53 2.35 -4.84 -16.22
N ILE A 54 3.42 -4.77 -15.43
CA ILE A 54 4.68 -5.49 -15.69
C ILE A 54 4.79 -6.74 -14.81
N ASN A 55 5.47 -7.78 -15.32
CA ASN A 55 5.73 -9.00 -14.56
C ASN A 55 6.97 -8.84 -13.66
N ALA A 56 7.00 -7.75 -12.91
CA ALA A 56 8.07 -7.45 -11.97
C ALA A 56 7.53 -6.57 -10.86
N LEU A 57 8.12 -6.67 -9.67
CA LEU A 57 7.89 -5.74 -8.58
C LEU A 57 9.12 -4.85 -8.45
N VAL A 58 8.93 -3.57 -8.67
CA VAL A 58 10.01 -2.59 -8.80
C VAL A 58 9.86 -1.55 -7.69
N LEU A 59 10.95 -1.22 -7.01
CA LEU A 59 10.99 -0.24 -5.92
C LEU A 59 12.24 0.62 -5.99
N ARG A 60 12.22 1.81 -5.38
CA ARG A 60 13.47 2.55 -5.10
C ARG A 60 14.40 1.69 -4.25
N GLN A 61 15.69 1.81 -4.46
CA GLN A 61 16.72 0.96 -3.82
C GLN A 61 16.61 0.94 -2.29
N THR A 62 16.42 2.09 -1.66
CA THR A 62 16.28 2.18 -0.19
C THR A 62 14.97 1.57 0.28
N VAL A 63 13.88 1.70 -0.50
CA VAL A 63 12.59 1.05 -0.20
C VAL A 63 12.75 -0.47 -0.19
N ALA A 64 13.43 -1.03 -1.20
CA ALA A 64 13.72 -2.46 -1.25
C ALA A 64 14.55 -2.93 -0.04
N LYS A 65 15.59 -2.19 0.36
CA LYS A 65 16.41 -2.48 1.56
C LYS A 65 15.58 -2.42 2.85
N LYS A 66 14.71 -1.42 2.99
CA LYS A 66 13.82 -1.30 4.15
C LYS A 66 12.79 -2.41 4.21
N LEU A 67 12.26 -2.84 3.06
CA LEU A 67 11.35 -3.97 2.98
C LEU A 67 12.04 -5.28 3.41
N GLN A 68 13.28 -5.51 2.98
CA GLN A 68 14.10 -6.63 3.46
C GLN A 68 14.31 -6.55 4.97
N HIS A 69 14.58 -5.36 5.52
CA HIS A 69 14.69 -5.17 6.96
C HIS A 69 13.35 -5.47 7.67
N ALA A 70 12.21 -4.97 7.19
CA ALA A 70 10.90 -5.28 7.73
C ALA A 70 10.65 -6.79 7.81
N ALA A 71 11.02 -7.53 6.76
CA ALA A 71 10.90 -8.99 6.75
C ALA A 71 11.74 -9.67 7.86
N THR A 72 12.87 -9.07 8.27
CA THR A 72 13.68 -9.60 9.40
C THR A 72 13.06 -9.34 10.78
N LEU A 73 12.17 -8.37 10.88
CA LEU A 73 11.47 -8.02 12.13
C LEU A 73 10.25 -8.91 12.40
N LEU A 74 9.81 -9.68 11.41
CA LEU A 74 8.70 -10.62 11.56
C LEU A 74 9.11 -11.86 12.38
N PRO A 75 8.13 -12.53 13.02
CA PRO A 75 8.34 -13.87 13.58
C PRO A 75 8.95 -14.84 12.55
N ASP A 76 9.75 -15.80 13.01
CA ASP A 76 10.44 -16.73 12.10
C ASP A 76 9.51 -17.58 11.22
N THR A 77 8.28 -17.78 11.67
CA THR A 77 7.25 -18.52 10.91
C THR A 77 6.61 -17.72 9.78
N LEU A 78 6.82 -16.39 9.75
CA LEU A 78 6.17 -15.47 8.81
C LEU A 78 7.15 -14.83 7.85
N GLY A 79 6.63 -14.41 6.70
CA GLY A 79 7.31 -13.60 5.70
C GLY A 79 6.36 -12.57 5.10
N LEU A 80 6.91 -11.64 4.31
CA LEU A 80 6.15 -10.66 3.53
C LEU A 80 5.81 -11.23 2.16
N VAL A 81 4.58 -11.06 1.72
CA VAL A 81 4.21 -11.14 0.30
C VAL A 81 4.06 -9.74 -0.25
N VAL A 82 4.62 -9.47 -1.41
CA VAL A 82 4.55 -8.18 -2.10
C VAL A 82 3.61 -8.32 -3.29
N PHE A 83 2.58 -7.48 -3.35
CA PHE A 83 1.55 -7.50 -4.39
C PHE A 83 1.79 -6.45 -5.46
N ASP A 84 2.29 -5.26 -5.06
CA ASP A 84 2.58 -4.14 -5.95
C ASP A 84 3.74 -3.29 -5.43
N GLY A 85 4.37 -2.55 -6.35
CA GLY A 85 5.44 -1.61 -6.08
C GLY A 85 5.30 -0.39 -6.98
N TRP A 86 6.32 -0.09 -7.82
CA TRP A 86 6.19 0.94 -8.83
C TRP A 86 5.09 0.58 -9.83
N ARG A 87 4.18 1.54 -10.04
CA ARG A 87 2.98 1.37 -10.88
C ARG A 87 2.95 2.48 -11.94
N PRO A 88 2.94 2.17 -13.24
CA PRO A 88 2.79 3.19 -14.28
C PRO A 88 1.39 3.79 -14.29
N LEU A 89 1.28 5.03 -14.78
CA LEU A 89 0.01 5.77 -14.80
C LEU A 89 -1.12 5.05 -15.54
N CYS A 90 -0.81 4.30 -16.60
CA CYS A 90 -1.83 3.54 -17.34
C CYS A 90 -2.49 2.46 -16.48
N VAL A 91 -1.73 1.78 -15.63
CA VAL A 91 -2.27 0.80 -14.67
C VAL A 91 -3.07 1.52 -13.58
N GLN A 92 -2.55 2.62 -13.05
CA GLN A 92 -3.28 3.45 -12.07
C GLN A 92 -4.64 3.92 -12.60
N GLN A 93 -4.70 4.34 -13.87
CA GLN A 93 -5.95 4.73 -14.52
C GLN A 93 -6.91 3.56 -14.68
N ALA A 94 -6.42 2.41 -15.13
CA ALA A 94 -7.24 1.21 -15.30
C ALA A 94 -7.90 0.76 -13.99
N LEU A 95 -7.15 0.78 -12.88
CA LEU A 95 -7.67 0.46 -11.55
C LEU A 95 -8.73 1.47 -11.09
N ARG A 96 -8.49 2.77 -11.34
CA ARG A 96 -9.48 3.80 -11.01
C ARG A 96 -10.77 3.61 -11.79
N ASP A 97 -10.68 3.27 -13.08
CA ASP A 97 -11.83 3.01 -13.93
C ASP A 97 -12.62 1.78 -13.47
N GLU A 98 -11.94 0.72 -13.04
CA GLU A 98 -12.58 -0.49 -12.50
C GLU A 98 -13.32 -0.21 -11.19
N ILE A 99 -12.67 0.47 -10.23
CA ILE A 99 -13.32 0.83 -8.96
C ILE A 99 -14.50 1.78 -9.21
N ARG A 100 -14.37 2.72 -10.14
CA ARG A 100 -15.46 3.60 -10.54
C ARG A 100 -16.68 2.81 -11.03
N GLN A 101 -16.46 1.82 -11.89
CA GLN A 101 -17.53 0.94 -12.37
C GLN A 101 -18.22 0.18 -11.22
N GLN A 102 -17.45 -0.33 -10.26
CA GLN A 102 -17.99 -1.00 -9.07
C GLN A 102 -18.82 -0.05 -8.20
N ILE A 103 -18.35 1.19 -7.98
CA ILE A 103 -19.08 2.21 -7.22
C ILE A 103 -20.39 2.56 -7.92
N VAL A 104 -20.37 2.84 -9.23
CA VAL A 104 -21.57 3.16 -10.01
C VAL A 104 -22.57 2.01 -9.99
N ALA A 105 -22.12 0.77 -10.12
CA ALA A 105 -22.99 -0.40 -10.07
C ALA A 105 -23.68 -0.57 -8.71
N LYS A 106 -22.96 -0.30 -7.61
CA LYS A 106 -23.51 -0.35 -6.24
C LYS A 106 -24.39 0.86 -5.90
N HIS A 107 -24.11 2.01 -6.50
CA HIS A 107 -24.77 3.29 -6.19
C HIS A 107 -25.27 4.01 -7.46
N PRO A 108 -26.21 3.43 -8.20
CA PRO A 108 -26.63 3.93 -9.52
C PRO A 108 -27.35 5.29 -9.52
N LYS A 109 -27.64 5.83 -8.33
CA LYS A 109 -28.26 7.15 -8.13
C LYS A 109 -27.30 8.21 -7.57
N ALA A 110 -26.03 7.83 -7.32
CA ALA A 110 -25.04 8.75 -6.83
C ALA A 110 -24.66 9.78 -7.92
N ASP A 111 -24.45 11.02 -7.51
CA ASP A 111 -23.94 12.05 -8.42
C ASP A 111 -22.42 11.91 -8.60
N GLU A 112 -21.90 12.61 -9.60
CA GLU A 112 -20.48 12.54 -9.95
C GLU A 112 -19.57 13.04 -8.83
N VAL A 113 -19.99 14.06 -8.07
CA VAL A 113 -19.20 14.63 -6.96
C VAL A 113 -19.02 13.58 -5.86
N TRP A 114 -20.07 12.86 -5.52
CA TRP A 114 -20.02 11.78 -4.53
C TRP A 114 -19.15 10.61 -5.03
N ILE A 115 -19.29 10.21 -6.32
CA ILE A 115 -18.51 9.13 -6.93
C ILE A 115 -17.02 9.49 -6.89
N GLU A 116 -16.62 10.68 -7.33
CA GLU A 116 -15.22 11.10 -7.32
C GLU A 116 -14.64 11.19 -5.89
N ALA A 117 -15.41 11.72 -4.92
CA ALA A 117 -15.00 11.75 -3.53
C ALA A 117 -14.76 10.33 -2.97
N ARG A 118 -15.61 9.38 -3.36
CA ARG A 118 -15.46 7.98 -2.95
C ARG A 118 -14.28 7.29 -3.61
N LEU A 119 -14.02 7.58 -4.88
CA LEU A 119 -12.84 7.10 -5.61
C LEU A 119 -11.54 7.58 -4.94
N ASP A 120 -11.49 8.87 -4.57
CA ASP A 120 -10.30 9.47 -3.97
C ASP A 120 -9.95 8.90 -2.57
N GLU A 121 -10.85 8.16 -1.94
CA GLU A 121 -10.56 7.43 -0.70
C GLU A 121 -9.68 6.19 -0.94
N PHE A 122 -9.80 5.55 -2.13
CA PHE A 122 -9.19 4.25 -2.40
C PHE A 122 -8.18 4.26 -3.54
N VAL A 123 -8.28 5.20 -4.47
CA VAL A 123 -7.38 5.24 -5.63
C VAL A 123 -6.96 6.67 -5.93
N ALA A 124 -5.68 6.93 -5.78
CA ALA A 124 -5.12 8.23 -6.15
C ALA A 124 -5.45 8.57 -7.61
N ASN A 125 -5.92 9.78 -7.84
CA ASN A 125 -6.29 10.25 -9.19
C ASN A 125 -5.02 10.47 -10.03
N PRO A 126 -4.81 9.70 -11.12
CA PRO A 126 -3.60 9.80 -11.95
C PRO A 126 -3.52 11.11 -12.74
N ASN A 127 -4.64 11.84 -12.87
CA ASN A 127 -4.72 13.10 -13.62
C ASN A 127 -4.48 14.34 -12.74
N ARG A 128 -4.13 14.16 -11.48
CA ARG A 128 -3.74 15.29 -10.62
C ARG A 128 -2.38 15.83 -11.05
N HIS A 129 -2.29 17.16 -11.17
CA HIS A 129 -1.06 17.85 -11.53
C HIS A 129 -0.30 18.38 -10.30
N ASP A 130 -0.95 18.40 -9.14
CA ASP A 130 -0.43 18.96 -7.90
C ASP A 130 0.27 17.92 -7.01
N MET A 131 0.12 16.62 -7.32
CA MET A 131 0.83 15.56 -6.63
C MET A 131 1.06 14.35 -7.54
N CYS A 132 2.11 13.60 -7.25
CA CYS A 132 2.40 12.34 -7.92
C CYS A 132 1.62 11.20 -7.25
N PRO A 133 0.98 10.28 -8.01
CA PRO A 133 0.46 9.04 -7.44
C PRO A 133 1.54 8.29 -6.67
N PRO A 134 1.26 7.82 -5.44
CA PRO A 134 2.30 7.28 -4.55
C PRO A 134 3.13 6.16 -5.18
N HIS A 135 2.49 5.19 -5.83
CA HIS A 135 3.17 4.07 -6.49
C HIS A 135 4.06 4.48 -7.67
N LEU A 136 3.72 5.56 -8.40
CA LEU A 136 4.55 6.07 -9.50
C LEU A 136 5.92 6.54 -9.01
N THR A 137 6.07 6.85 -7.72
CA THR A 137 7.34 7.26 -7.13
C THR A 137 8.33 6.11 -6.93
N GLY A 138 7.84 4.85 -6.90
CA GLY A 138 8.60 3.68 -6.44
C GLY A 138 8.85 3.68 -4.93
N GLY A 139 8.20 4.59 -4.20
CA GLY A 139 8.25 4.73 -2.75
C GLY A 139 7.12 4.00 -2.01
N SER A 140 6.10 3.53 -2.72
CA SER A 140 4.98 2.78 -2.15
C SER A 140 5.12 1.29 -2.43
N VAL A 141 4.61 0.49 -1.51
CA VAL A 141 4.57 -0.97 -1.62
C VAL A 141 3.29 -1.51 -0.98
N ASP A 142 2.61 -2.42 -1.69
CA ASP A 142 1.46 -3.16 -1.18
C ASP A 142 1.90 -4.55 -0.73
N VAL A 143 1.66 -4.84 0.55
CA VAL A 143 2.19 -6.06 1.19
C VAL A 143 1.17 -6.74 2.08
N SER A 144 1.37 -8.04 2.28
CA SER A 144 0.70 -8.85 3.29
C SER A 144 1.70 -9.79 3.96
N LEU A 145 1.18 -10.69 4.79
CA LEU A 145 1.96 -11.74 5.43
C LEU A 145 1.68 -13.10 4.77
N PHE A 146 2.69 -13.98 4.78
CA PHE A 146 2.50 -15.38 4.44
C PHE A 146 3.15 -16.30 5.49
N HIS A 147 2.63 -17.50 5.61
CA HIS A 147 3.20 -18.54 6.46
C HIS A 147 4.35 -19.24 5.72
N ARG A 148 5.58 -19.11 6.22
CA ARG A 148 6.79 -19.58 5.53
C ARG A 148 6.85 -21.07 5.26
N ALA A 149 6.24 -21.90 6.10
CA ALA A 149 6.26 -23.35 5.92
C ALA A 149 5.30 -23.83 4.84
N THR A 150 4.15 -23.15 4.66
CA THR A 150 3.11 -23.54 3.68
C THR A 150 3.10 -22.68 2.42
N GLY A 151 3.62 -21.44 2.50
CA GLY A 151 3.53 -20.45 1.44
C GLY A 151 2.17 -19.75 1.37
N GLU A 152 1.23 -20.07 2.27
CA GLU A 152 -0.12 -19.52 2.28
C GLU A 152 -0.12 -18.07 2.75
N VAL A 153 -0.79 -17.19 2.00
CA VAL A 153 -1.04 -15.80 2.40
C VAL A 153 -2.05 -15.80 3.54
N LEU A 154 -1.75 -15.01 4.57
CA LEU A 154 -2.59 -14.95 5.77
C LEU A 154 -3.83 -14.09 5.54
N ASP A 155 -4.93 -14.51 6.19
CA ASP A 155 -6.15 -13.71 6.25
C ASP A 155 -5.90 -12.40 7.01
N MET A 156 -6.26 -11.29 6.39
CA MET A 156 -6.16 -9.93 6.94
C MET A 156 -7.54 -9.33 7.25
N GLY A 157 -8.63 -10.10 7.13
CA GLY A 157 -10.01 -9.69 7.41
C GLY A 157 -10.72 -8.98 6.26
N SER A 158 -10.00 -8.65 5.20
CA SER A 158 -10.52 -8.29 3.88
C SER A 158 -9.50 -8.67 2.82
N ALA A 159 -9.95 -8.81 1.59
CA ALA A 159 -9.04 -9.07 0.47
C ALA A 159 -8.12 -7.86 0.20
N PHE A 160 -6.99 -8.12 -0.47
CA PHE A 160 -6.19 -7.06 -1.08
C PHE A 160 -7.03 -6.33 -2.13
N ASP A 161 -6.92 -5.01 -2.19
CA ASP A 161 -7.68 -4.13 -3.12
C ASP A 161 -9.21 -4.11 -2.91
N GLU A 162 -9.71 -4.73 -1.86
CA GLU A 162 -11.14 -4.66 -1.53
C GLU A 162 -11.46 -3.29 -0.91
N ALA A 163 -12.08 -2.40 -1.69
CA ALA A 163 -12.52 -1.08 -1.22
C ALA A 163 -13.74 -1.20 -0.30
N GLY A 164 -13.55 -0.96 1.00
CA GLY A 164 -14.61 -1.05 1.98
C GLY A 164 -14.19 -0.67 3.39
N HIS A 165 -15.14 -0.73 4.34
CA HIS A 165 -14.85 -0.43 5.75
C HIS A 165 -13.71 -1.32 6.31
N LEU A 166 -13.70 -2.60 5.95
CA LEU A 166 -12.68 -3.54 6.44
C LEU A 166 -11.30 -3.35 5.82
N SER A 167 -11.15 -2.53 4.76
CA SER A 167 -9.83 -2.17 4.24
C SER A 167 -9.06 -1.22 5.15
N TYR A 168 -9.76 -0.42 5.96
CA TYR A 168 -9.11 0.52 6.87
C TYR A 168 -8.21 -0.22 7.86
N THR A 169 -6.98 0.24 8.01
CA THR A 169 -5.94 -0.46 8.77
C THR A 169 -6.37 -0.78 10.20
N ALA A 170 -7.01 0.16 10.87
CA ALA A 170 -7.48 0.02 12.25
C ALA A 170 -8.91 -0.55 12.38
N ALA A 171 -9.60 -0.89 11.28
CA ALA A 171 -10.99 -1.30 11.33
C ALA A 171 -11.25 -2.47 12.29
N LEU A 172 -10.34 -3.45 12.29
CA LEU A 172 -10.51 -4.67 13.10
C LEU A 172 -10.29 -4.44 14.59
N GLU A 173 -9.70 -3.33 15.00
CA GLU A 173 -9.41 -3.07 16.43
C GLU A 173 -10.68 -2.89 17.27
N ASN A 174 -11.77 -2.43 16.65
CA ASN A 174 -13.06 -2.22 17.29
C ASN A 174 -14.08 -3.34 17.01
N GLU A 175 -13.72 -4.31 16.18
CA GLU A 175 -14.60 -5.43 15.87
C GLU A 175 -14.64 -6.42 17.04
N THR A 176 -15.84 -6.92 17.35
CA THR A 176 -16.07 -7.88 18.44
C THR A 176 -16.23 -9.32 17.95
N ASP A 177 -16.25 -9.52 16.64
CA ASP A 177 -16.35 -10.85 16.04
C ASP A 177 -15.04 -11.62 16.25
N ALA A 178 -15.08 -12.69 17.04
CA ALA A 178 -13.93 -13.52 17.32
C ALA A 178 -13.30 -14.17 16.06
N ARG A 179 -14.07 -14.30 14.95
CA ARG A 179 -13.55 -14.80 13.67
C ARG A 179 -12.50 -13.87 13.08
N LEU A 180 -12.49 -12.60 13.46
CA LEU A 180 -11.53 -11.58 13.01
C LEU A 180 -10.29 -11.47 13.92
N ASP A 181 -10.22 -12.22 15.02
CA ASP A 181 -9.10 -12.10 15.98
C ASP A 181 -7.75 -12.44 15.34
N ALA A 182 -7.69 -13.47 14.51
CA ALA A 182 -6.46 -13.84 13.81
C ALA A 182 -6.05 -12.72 12.84
N ALA A 183 -6.95 -12.23 12.01
CA ALA A 183 -6.69 -11.17 11.06
C ALA A 183 -6.26 -9.87 11.76
N ARG A 184 -6.87 -9.53 12.91
CA ARG A 184 -6.45 -8.40 13.75
C ARG A 184 -4.99 -8.55 14.20
N GLN A 185 -4.59 -9.74 14.66
CA GLN A 185 -3.20 -10.00 15.06
C GLN A 185 -2.25 -9.93 13.86
N HIS A 186 -2.65 -10.45 12.70
CA HIS A 186 -1.85 -10.37 11.48
C HIS A 186 -1.59 -8.91 11.06
N ARG A 187 -2.61 -8.03 11.10
CA ARG A 187 -2.43 -6.59 10.82
C ARG A 187 -1.49 -5.92 11.82
N ARG A 188 -1.61 -6.22 13.11
CA ARG A 188 -0.70 -5.69 14.14
C ARG A 188 0.75 -6.09 13.88
N ILE A 189 0.99 -7.34 13.48
CA ILE A 189 2.32 -7.85 13.14
C ILE A 189 2.87 -7.11 11.91
N LEU A 190 2.07 -7.03 10.84
CA LEU A 190 2.46 -6.38 9.59
C LEU A 190 2.79 -4.89 9.82
N VAL A 191 1.86 -4.14 10.40
CA VAL A 191 2.03 -2.71 10.67
C VAL A 191 3.23 -2.48 11.59
N GLY A 192 3.38 -3.28 12.65
CA GLY A 192 4.51 -3.17 13.57
C GLY A 192 5.86 -3.33 12.88
N ALA A 193 6.02 -4.35 12.02
CA ALA A 193 7.25 -4.59 11.29
C ALA A 193 7.55 -3.48 10.26
N MET A 194 6.54 -3.07 9.50
CA MET A 194 6.70 -2.04 8.47
C MET A 194 7.02 -0.66 9.08
N VAL A 195 6.31 -0.26 10.12
CA VAL A 195 6.56 1.02 10.81
C VAL A 195 7.94 1.01 11.48
N GLN A 196 8.35 -0.08 12.11
CA GLN A 196 9.69 -0.20 12.71
C GLN A 196 10.79 -0.14 11.64
N ALA A 197 10.53 -0.58 10.41
CA ALA A 197 11.45 -0.43 9.28
C ALA A 197 11.45 1.00 8.69
N GLY A 198 10.58 1.90 9.17
CA GLY A 198 10.52 3.31 8.81
C GLY A 198 9.53 3.65 7.70
N PHE A 199 8.61 2.73 7.38
CA PHE A 199 7.46 3.03 6.51
C PHE A 199 6.36 3.75 7.29
N THR A 200 5.49 4.44 6.57
CA THR A 200 4.19 4.90 7.05
C THR A 200 3.10 4.12 6.35
N ASN A 201 1.94 3.98 7.01
CA ASN A 201 0.77 3.33 6.42
C ASN A 201 -0.30 4.38 6.11
N ILE A 202 -1.02 4.22 5.00
CA ILE A 202 -2.22 5.00 4.70
C ILE A 202 -3.41 4.41 5.48
N PRO A 203 -4.23 5.23 6.16
CA PRO A 203 -5.24 4.71 7.08
C PRO A 203 -6.38 3.94 6.40
N THR A 204 -6.62 4.17 5.11
CA THR A 204 -7.71 3.55 4.33
C THR A 204 -7.40 2.15 3.84
N GLU A 205 -6.11 1.74 3.87
CA GLU A 205 -5.64 0.50 3.24
C GLU A 205 -4.61 -0.20 4.15
N TRP A 206 -4.95 -1.37 4.69
CA TRP A 206 -4.07 -2.13 5.58
C TRP A 206 -2.80 -2.65 4.89
N TRP A 207 -2.83 -2.80 3.56
CA TRP A 207 -1.73 -3.33 2.75
C TRP A 207 -0.72 -2.27 2.31
N HIS A 208 -1.14 -0.98 2.21
CA HIS A 208 -0.37 0.09 1.59
C HIS A 208 0.61 0.77 2.55
N PHE A 209 1.87 0.76 2.18
CA PHE A 209 2.94 1.40 2.94
C PHE A 209 3.80 2.29 2.07
N ASP A 210 4.18 3.46 2.62
CA ASP A 210 4.94 4.49 1.94
C ASP A 210 6.29 4.74 2.61
N PHE A 211 7.32 5.03 1.80
CA PHE A 211 8.57 5.61 2.24
C PHE A 211 9.06 6.63 1.22
N GLY A 212 9.47 7.81 1.69
CA GLY A 212 10.14 8.84 0.91
C GLY A 212 9.26 9.68 -0.02
N ASN A 213 8.02 9.30 -0.30
CA ASN A 213 7.05 10.07 -1.09
C ASN A 213 6.27 11.09 -0.24
N GLN A 214 5.32 11.83 -0.84
CA GLN A 214 4.54 12.85 -0.13
C GLN A 214 3.65 12.26 0.98
N ASN A 215 3.08 11.06 0.79
CA ASN A 215 2.32 10.37 1.83
C ASN A 215 3.20 10.09 3.06
N TRP A 216 4.37 9.51 2.82
CA TRP A 216 5.33 9.26 3.90
C TRP A 216 5.71 10.54 4.64
N ALA A 217 6.01 11.62 3.92
CA ALA A 217 6.36 12.89 4.55
C ALA A 217 5.20 13.44 5.38
N TYR A 218 3.96 13.34 4.88
CA TYR A 218 2.77 13.75 5.61
C TYR A 218 2.58 12.95 6.90
N PHE A 219 2.64 11.62 6.85
CA PHE A 219 2.36 10.77 8.01
C PHE A 219 3.52 10.71 9.00
N SER A 220 4.77 10.81 8.55
CA SER A 220 5.96 10.83 9.42
C SER A 220 6.25 12.22 10.02
N GLY A 221 5.70 13.30 9.43
CA GLY A 221 6.02 14.67 9.81
C GLY A 221 7.36 15.17 9.23
N ALA A 222 7.87 14.54 8.17
CA ALA A 222 9.06 15.03 7.47
C ALA A 222 8.75 16.32 6.70
N ASP A 223 9.72 17.21 6.61
CA ASP A 223 9.56 18.53 5.96
C ASP A 223 9.31 18.44 4.46
N ARG A 224 9.72 17.34 3.81
CA ARG A 224 9.64 17.14 2.37
C ARG A 224 9.63 15.67 1.99
N ALA A 225 9.12 15.39 0.79
CA ALA A 225 9.33 14.11 0.12
C ALA A 225 10.70 14.08 -0.58
N ILE A 226 11.32 12.90 -0.62
CA ILE A 226 12.62 12.65 -1.29
C ILE A 226 12.46 11.82 -2.56
N TYR A 227 11.23 11.41 -2.91
CA TYR A 227 10.90 10.70 -4.14
C TYR A 227 9.75 11.40 -4.87
N GLY A 228 10.00 11.77 -6.12
CA GLY A 228 9.02 12.19 -7.11
C GLY A 228 8.66 11.06 -8.07
N ALA A 229 7.99 11.41 -9.17
CA ALA A 229 7.68 10.45 -10.23
C ALA A 229 8.95 9.77 -10.75
N ALA A 230 8.89 8.45 -10.88
CA ALA A 230 9.99 7.64 -11.41
C ALA A 230 9.56 6.93 -12.70
N HIS A 231 10.52 6.67 -13.56
CA HIS A 231 10.31 5.96 -14.81
C HIS A 231 11.12 4.66 -14.80
N TRP A 232 10.42 3.55 -15.02
CA TRP A 232 11.05 2.25 -15.22
C TRP A 232 11.19 2.00 -16.72
N GLN A 233 12.36 1.56 -17.13
CA GLN A 233 12.66 1.08 -18.48
C GLN A 233 13.19 -0.34 -18.33
N ASP A 234 12.56 -1.30 -19.02
CA ASP A 234 13.00 -2.70 -19.08
C ASP A 234 14.38 -2.83 -19.74
#